data_b69d81e430565ad7a2754d4c1650a1fa
#
_entry.id   b69d81e430565ad7a2754d4c1650a1fa
#
_cell.length_a   1.000
_cell.length_b   1.000
_cell.length_c   1.000
_cell.angle_alpha   90.00
_cell.angle_beta   90.00
_cell.angle_gamma   90.00
#
_symmetry.space_group_name_H-M   'P 1'
#
loop_
_entity.id
_entity.type
_entity.pdbx_description
1 polymer ?
#
loop_
_entity_poly.entity_id
_entity_poly.type
_entity_poly.pdbx_seq_one_letter_code
_entity_poly.pdbx_strand_id
1 'polypeptide(L)'
;MLKKSSKKSIKSQEKYMRPPWDAYFMEIMRSVAKRATCDRGRASSVFVKDKQILVTGYVGSPVGMPHCDDVGHQLRKTIHEDGTITEHCVRTVHAEQNAICQAAKRGVPLEGSTVYVNMTPCRTCAMLLINSGIKRVVAANKYHDGAESEMMFKKAGIKLEYLSEDVVKYKKQKG
;
A
#
# COMPACT_ATOMS: atom_id res chain seq x y z
N MET A 1 34.34 -29.42 -54.16
CA MET A 1 33.28 -29.41 -53.15
C MET A 1 33.72 -28.57 -51.97
N LEU A 2 33.27 -27.31 -51.87
CA LEU A 2 33.60 -26.37 -50.80
C LEU A 2 32.52 -26.44 -49.73
N LYS A 3 32.88 -26.87 -48.50
CA LYS A 3 31.98 -26.89 -47.34
C LYS A 3 31.76 -25.47 -46.84
N LYS A 4 30.54 -24.94 -46.95
CA LYS A 4 30.12 -23.71 -46.33
C LYS A 4 30.04 -23.90 -44.81
N SER A 5 30.93 -23.27 -44.06
CA SER A 5 30.90 -23.14 -42.61
C SER A 5 29.80 -22.16 -42.25
N SER A 6 28.73 -22.60 -41.63
CA SER A 6 27.70 -21.71 -41.07
C SER A 6 28.19 -21.13 -39.75
N LYS A 7 28.51 -19.86 -39.76
CA LYS A 7 28.74 -19.08 -38.52
C LYS A 7 27.41 -18.94 -37.76
N LYS A 8 27.21 -19.72 -36.70
CA LYS A 8 26.16 -19.45 -35.69
C LYS A 8 26.47 -18.13 -35.01
N SER A 9 25.62 -17.12 -35.22
CA SER A 9 25.67 -15.87 -34.46
C SER A 9 25.30 -16.17 -33.00
N ILE A 10 26.25 -15.97 -32.10
CA ILE A 10 25.99 -16.00 -30.65
C ILE A 10 25.18 -14.73 -30.35
N LYS A 11 23.87 -14.88 -30.13
CA LYS A 11 23.06 -13.79 -29.54
C LYS A 11 23.64 -13.49 -28.18
N SER A 12 24.13 -12.26 -27.99
CA SER A 12 24.51 -11.75 -26.67
C SER A 12 23.31 -11.89 -25.75
N GLN A 13 23.40 -12.74 -24.72
CA GLN A 13 22.40 -12.80 -23.67
C GLN A 13 22.46 -11.46 -22.92
N GLU A 14 21.38 -10.68 -23.02
CA GLU A 14 21.23 -9.49 -22.18
C GLU A 14 21.31 -9.93 -20.72
N LYS A 15 22.23 -9.28 -19.97
CA LYS A 15 22.42 -9.58 -18.55
C LYS A 15 21.15 -9.20 -17.79
N TYR A 16 20.49 -10.19 -17.16
CA TYR A 16 19.32 -9.93 -16.31
C TYR A 16 19.67 -8.95 -15.18
N MET A 17 18.99 -7.81 -15.13
CA MET A 17 19.12 -6.82 -14.07
C MET A 17 18.00 -7.03 -13.03
N ARG A 18 18.39 -7.27 -11.78
CA ARG A 18 17.44 -7.37 -10.67
C ARG A 18 16.83 -6.01 -10.39
N PRO A 19 15.49 -5.93 -10.15
CA PRO A 19 14.87 -4.68 -9.75
C PRO A 19 15.42 -4.21 -8.39
N PRO A 20 15.47 -2.89 -8.13
CA PRO A 20 15.71 -2.36 -6.81
C PRO A 20 14.68 -2.89 -5.79
N TRP A 21 15.07 -2.99 -4.51
CA TRP A 21 14.21 -3.57 -3.48
C TRP A 21 12.86 -2.86 -3.34
N ASP A 22 12.83 -1.53 -3.42
CA ASP A 22 11.57 -0.79 -3.32
C ASP A 22 10.64 -1.10 -4.50
N ALA A 23 11.17 -1.20 -5.72
CA ALA A 23 10.38 -1.59 -6.89
C ALA A 23 9.83 -3.01 -6.74
N TYR A 24 10.64 -3.95 -6.26
CA TYR A 24 10.24 -5.34 -6.01
C TYR A 24 9.11 -5.44 -4.99
N PHE A 25 9.25 -4.81 -3.81
CA PHE A 25 8.21 -4.85 -2.79
C PHE A 25 6.96 -4.07 -3.17
N MET A 26 7.09 -3.04 -3.98
CA MET A 26 5.96 -2.31 -4.54
C MET A 26 5.15 -3.15 -5.54
N GLU A 27 5.79 -4.01 -6.32
CA GLU A 27 5.08 -4.98 -7.18
C GLU A 27 4.33 -6.02 -6.36
N ILE A 28 4.93 -6.53 -5.29
CA ILE A 28 4.25 -7.45 -4.36
C ILE A 28 3.05 -6.75 -3.73
N MET A 29 3.20 -5.51 -3.27
CA MET A 29 2.11 -4.71 -2.73
C MET A 29 0.96 -4.58 -3.74
N ARG A 30 1.25 -4.26 -5.01
CA ARG A 30 0.24 -4.20 -6.07
C ARG A 30 -0.45 -5.56 -6.31
N SER A 31 0.29 -6.66 -6.17
CA SER A 31 -0.27 -8.01 -6.27
C SER A 31 -1.19 -8.33 -5.11
N VAL A 32 -0.83 -7.94 -3.88
CA VAL A 32 -1.69 -8.08 -2.69
C VAL A 32 -2.98 -7.26 -2.85
N ALA A 33 -2.91 -6.06 -3.45
CA ALA A 33 -4.07 -5.20 -3.70
C ALA A 33 -5.16 -5.86 -4.56
N LYS A 34 -4.80 -6.82 -5.42
CA LYS A 34 -5.76 -7.59 -6.23
C LYS A 34 -6.74 -8.42 -5.39
N ARG A 35 -6.43 -8.68 -4.12
CA ARG A 35 -7.31 -9.38 -3.17
C ARG A 35 -8.26 -8.45 -2.41
N ALA A 36 -8.12 -7.13 -2.57
CA ALA A 36 -9.00 -6.17 -1.92
C ALA A 36 -10.46 -6.37 -2.37
N THR A 37 -11.40 -6.22 -1.44
CA THR A 37 -12.83 -6.49 -1.63
C THR A 37 -13.69 -5.23 -1.61
N CYS A 38 -13.07 -4.08 -1.90
CA CYS A 38 -13.74 -2.79 -2.05
C CYS A 38 -13.15 -2.05 -3.24
N ASP A 39 -13.95 -1.78 -4.26
CA ASP A 39 -13.54 -1.14 -5.51
C ASP A 39 -13.36 0.39 -5.42
N ARG A 40 -13.75 1.02 -4.31
CA ARG A 40 -13.47 2.45 -4.07
C ARG A 40 -11.98 2.72 -3.90
N GLY A 41 -11.22 1.75 -3.40
CA GLY A 41 -9.79 1.83 -3.33
C GLY A 41 -9.21 0.45 -3.06
N ARG A 42 -8.86 -0.29 -4.11
CA ARG A 42 -8.19 -1.58 -3.98
C ARG A 42 -6.77 -1.37 -3.47
N ALA A 43 -6.68 -1.10 -2.17
CA ALA A 43 -5.42 -0.80 -1.49
C ALA A 43 -4.89 -2.00 -0.73
N SER A 44 -3.58 -2.00 -0.54
CA SER A 44 -2.86 -3.00 0.24
C SER A 44 -1.66 -2.39 0.97
N SER A 45 -1.12 -3.14 1.91
CA SER A 45 0.11 -2.83 2.60
C SER A 45 1.00 -4.07 2.73
N VAL A 46 2.31 -3.87 2.62
CA VAL A 46 3.33 -4.91 2.79
C VAL A 46 4.37 -4.40 3.77
N PHE A 47 4.54 -5.07 4.89
CA PHE A 47 5.55 -4.75 5.90
C PHE A 47 6.79 -5.60 5.68
N VAL A 48 7.94 -4.96 5.63
CA VAL A 48 9.23 -5.58 5.29
C VAL A 48 10.28 -5.19 6.32
N LYS A 49 11.05 -6.16 6.78
CA LYS A 49 12.24 -5.94 7.60
C LYS A 49 13.34 -6.87 7.11
N ASP A 50 14.57 -6.36 7.02
CA ASP A 50 15.73 -7.13 6.57
C ASP A 50 15.51 -7.86 5.23
N LYS A 51 14.82 -7.18 4.30
CA LYS A 51 14.43 -7.71 2.98
C LYS A 51 13.49 -8.92 3.02
N GLN A 52 12.84 -9.17 4.15
CA GLN A 52 11.83 -10.22 4.33
C GLN A 52 10.46 -9.60 4.57
N ILE A 53 9.42 -10.19 3.96
CA ILE A 53 8.04 -9.80 4.21
C ILE A 53 7.63 -10.37 5.57
N LEU A 54 7.20 -9.48 6.47
CA LEU A 54 6.66 -9.83 7.77
C LEU A 54 5.17 -10.17 7.70
N VAL A 55 4.41 -9.28 7.10
CA VAL A 55 2.95 -9.39 6.99
C VAL A 55 2.44 -8.56 5.82
N THR A 56 1.28 -8.95 5.30
CA THR A 56 0.54 -8.20 4.28
C THR A 56 -0.88 -7.92 4.76
N GLY A 57 -1.46 -6.83 4.26
CA GLY A 57 -2.87 -6.52 4.43
C GLY A 57 -3.46 -5.94 3.15
N TYR A 58 -4.75 -6.10 2.98
CA TYR A 58 -5.51 -5.47 1.91
C TYR A 58 -6.82 -4.91 2.46
N VAL A 59 -7.40 -3.93 1.78
CA VAL A 59 -8.69 -3.35 2.18
C VAL A 59 -9.80 -4.36 2.01
N GLY A 60 -10.59 -4.57 3.05
CA GLY A 60 -11.67 -5.56 3.03
C GLY A 60 -12.51 -5.51 4.29
N SER A 61 -13.69 -6.10 4.23
CA SER A 61 -14.58 -6.22 5.39
C SER A 61 -13.94 -7.10 6.48
N PRO A 62 -14.27 -6.88 7.75
CA PRO A 62 -13.88 -7.78 8.82
C PRO A 62 -14.30 -9.23 8.54
N VAL A 63 -13.59 -10.18 9.14
CA VAL A 63 -13.89 -11.61 8.99
C VAL A 63 -15.34 -11.90 9.38
N GLY A 64 -16.07 -12.62 8.52
CA GLY A 64 -17.48 -12.95 8.72
C GLY A 64 -18.47 -11.87 8.30
N MET A 65 -18.00 -10.70 7.86
CA MET A 65 -18.84 -9.62 7.36
C MET A 65 -18.91 -9.64 5.81
N PRO A 66 -20.04 -9.23 5.21
CA PRO A 66 -20.17 -9.18 3.75
C PRO A 66 -19.22 -8.15 3.13
N HIS A 67 -18.70 -8.45 1.94
CA HIS A 67 -17.77 -7.57 1.23
C HIS A 67 -18.50 -6.50 0.39
N CYS A 68 -17.83 -5.37 0.14
CA CYS A 68 -18.38 -4.32 -0.72
C CYS A 68 -18.66 -4.81 -2.14
N ASP A 69 -17.83 -5.70 -2.67
CA ASP A 69 -18.01 -6.28 -4.01
C ASP A 69 -19.32 -7.09 -4.11
N ASP A 70 -19.81 -7.65 -2.98
CA ASP A 70 -21.02 -8.49 -2.95
C ASP A 70 -22.29 -7.69 -2.64
N VAL A 71 -22.23 -6.72 -1.71
CA VAL A 71 -23.41 -6.05 -1.16
C VAL A 71 -23.37 -4.52 -1.26
N GLY A 72 -22.39 -3.98 -1.97
CA GLY A 72 -22.19 -2.54 -2.12
C GLY A 72 -21.52 -1.87 -0.91
N HIS A 73 -21.33 -0.54 -1.02
CA HIS A 73 -20.66 0.25 -0.01
C HIS A 73 -21.59 0.68 1.12
N GLN A 74 -21.04 0.76 2.33
CA GLN A 74 -21.68 1.44 3.46
C GLN A 74 -21.04 2.82 3.59
N LEU A 75 -21.63 3.82 2.95
CA LEU A 75 -21.07 5.17 2.90
C LEU A 75 -21.47 5.96 4.15
N ARG A 76 -20.52 6.70 4.71
CA ARG A 76 -20.72 7.67 5.78
C ARG A 76 -20.18 9.02 5.35
N LYS A 77 -20.99 10.06 5.51
CA LYS A 77 -20.60 11.45 5.28
C LYS A 77 -19.97 12.01 6.55
N THR A 78 -18.89 12.77 6.37
CA THR A 78 -18.25 13.57 7.41
C THR A 78 -18.29 15.02 6.96
N ILE A 79 -18.81 15.89 7.82
CA ILE A 79 -18.81 17.35 7.62
C ILE A 79 -17.59 17.88 8.37
N HIS A 80 -16.69 18.58 7.68
CA HIS A 80 -15.49 19.19 8.24
C HIS A 80 -15.79 20.60 8.75
N GLU A 81 -14.91 21.15 9.59
CA GLU A 81 -15.08 22.49 10.18
C GLU A 81 -15.14 23.62 9.13
N ASP A 82 -14.51 23.42 7.96
CA ASP A 82 -14.54 24.34 6.82
C ASP A 82 -15.80 24.18 5.95
N GLY A 83 -16.75 23.35 6.37
CA GLY A 83 -17.99 23.05 5.65
C GLY A 83 -17.85 22.04 4.51
N THR A 84 -16.66 21.54 4.22
CA THR A 84 -16.48 20.49 3.21
C THR A 84 -17.12 19.17 3.67
N ILE A 85 -17.62 18.39 2.73
CA ILE A 85 -18.26 17.08 3.00
C ILE A 85 -17.46 16.00 2.30
N THR A 86 -16.91 15.07 3.07
CA THR A 86 -16.29 13.86 2.53
C THR A 86 -17.18 12.65 2.75
N GLU A 87 -17.07 11.65 1.90
CA GLU A 87 -17.85 10.42 1.97
C GLU A 87 -16.93 9.20 1.89
N HIS A 88 -16.91 8.41 2.95
CA HIS A 88 -16.06 7.24 3.09
C HIS A 88 -16.87 5.96 3.25
N CYS A 89 -16.37 4.87 2.68
CA CYS A 89 -16.92 3.55 2.96
C CYS A 89 -16.43 3.08 4.35
N VAL A 90 -17.37 2.87 5.27
CA VAL A 90 -17.05 2.42 6.64
C VAL A 90 -17.23 0.92 6.85
N ARG A 91 -17.56 0.18 5.78
CA ARG A 91 -17.67 -1.28 5.82
C ARG A 91 -16.31 -1.97 5.96
N THR A 92 -15.24 -1.36 5.46
CA THR A 92 -13.94 -2.01 5.31
C THR A 92 -12.92 -1.53 6.32
N VAL A 93 -12.07 -2.46 6.72
CA VAL A 93 -10.81 -2.18 7.43
C VAL A 93 -9.77 -1.75 6.41
N HIS A 94 -8.99 -0.72 6.72
CA HIS A 94 -7.91 -0.28 5.84
C HIS A 94 -6.79 -1.33 5.77
N ALA A 95 -6.02 -1.31 4.70
CA ALA A 95 -4.98 -2.31 4.45
C ALA A 95 -3.92 -2.36 5.57
N GLU A 96 -3.50 -1.19 6.06
CA GLU A 96 -2.53 -1.06 7.14
C GLU A 96 -3.09 -1.61 8.45
N GLN A 97 -4.32 -1.26 8.78
CA GLN A 97 -5.04 -1.77 9.96
C GLN A 97 -5.15 -3.29 9.90
N ASN A 98 -5.54 -3.83 8.75
CA ASN A 98 -5.65 -5.28 8.54
C ASN A 98 -4.29 -5.96 8.73
N ALA A 99 -3.21 -5.42 8.15
CA ALA A 99 -1.87 -5.98 8.34
C ALA A 99 -1.43 -5.96 9.82
N ILE A 100 -1.66 -4.85 10.54
CA ILE A 100 -1.35 -4.74 11.97
C ILE A 100 -2.14 -5.77 12.79
N CYS A 101 -3.44 -5.95 12.50
CA CYS A 101 -4.26 -6.98 13.14
C CYS A 101 -3.73 -8.40 12.85
N GLN A 102 -3.30 -8.69 11.61
CA GLN A 102 -2.70 -9.98 11.27
C GLN A 102 -1.36 -10.19 11.97
N ALA A 103 -0.54 -9.15 12.09
CA ALA A 103 0.72 -9.21 12.84
C ALA A 103 0.47 -9.48 14.33
N ALA A 104 -0.45 -8.75 14.96
CA ALA A 104 -0.83 -8.95 16.34
C ALA A 104 -1.36 -10.37 16.60
N LYS A 105 -2.25 -10.87 15.73
CA LYS A 105 -2.81 -12.23 15.83
C LYS A 105 -1.74 -13.33 15.76
N ARG A 106 -0.65 -13.09 15.05
CA ARG A 106 0.42 -14.07 14.80
C ARG A 106 1.67 -13.84 15.65
N GLY A 107 1.69 -12.81 16.49
CA GLY A 107 2.86 -12.45 17.30
C GLY A 107 4.05 -11.97 16.46
N VAL A 108 3.79 -11.32 15.30
CA VAL A 108 4.85 -10.81 14.41
C VAL A 108 5.19 -9.37 14.81
N PRO A 109 6.42 -9.08 15.27
CA PRO A 109 6.83 -7.73 15.63
C PRO A 109 7.02 -6.87 14.38
N LEU A 110 6.43 -5.67 14.36
CA LEU A 110 6.52 -4.72 13.24
C LEU A 110 7.60 -3.66 13.45
N GLU A 111 8.16 -3.56 14.63
CA GLU A 111 9.15 -2.55 14.99
C GLU A 111 10.36 -2.55 14.04
N GLY A 112 10.73 -1.36 13.60
CA GLY A 112 11.87 -1.15 12.70
C GLY A 112 11.60 -1.53 11.24
N SER A 113 10.36 -1.91 10.88
CA SER A 113 10.01 -2.28 9.51
C SER A 113 9.82 -1.07 8.59
N THR A 114 9.85 -1.34 7.28
CA THR A 114 9.37 -0.47 6.21
C THR A 114 8.00 -0.97 5.77
N VAL A 115 7.05 -0.05 5.55
CA VAL A 115 5.75 -0.39 4.98
C VAL A 115 5.62 0.19 3.57
N TYR A 116 5.17 -0.64 2.62
CA TYR A 116 4.85 -0.29 1.24
C TYR A 116 3.35 -0.21 1.10
N VAL A 117 2.84 0.91 0.56
CA VAL A 117 1.40 1.22 0.47
C VAL A 117 1.04 1.86 -0.87
N ASN A 118 -0.23 1.82 -1.25
CA ASN A 118 -0.70 2.41 -2.51
C ASN A 118 -0.63 3.94 -2.50
N MET A 119 -0.91 4.57 -1.36
CA MET A 119 -0.93 6.03 -1.22
C MET A 119 -0.62 6.43 0.22
N THR A 120 -0.42 7.72 0.48
CA THR A 120 -0.25 8.25 1.84
C THR A 120 -1.28 7.64 2.79
N PRO A 121 -0.88 6.98 3.88
CA PRO A 121 -1.83 6.46 4.88
C PRO A 121 -2.71 7.58 5.45
N CYS A 122 -3.97 7.29 5.71
CA CYS A 122 -4.84 8.26 6.39
C CYS A 122 -4.38 8.51 7.84
N ARG A 123 -4.91 9.56 8.47
CA ARG A 123 -4.57 9.95 9.84
C ARG A 123 -4.59 8.78 10.83
N THR A 124 -5.66 7.99 10.84
CA THR A 124 -5.78 6.84 11.76
C THR A 124 -4.72 5.77 11.47
N CYS A 125 -4.47 5.45 10.20
CA CYS A 125 -3.43 4.50 9.83
C CYS A 125 -2.04 5.02 10.21
N ALA A 126 -1.77 6.33 10.02
CA ALA A 126 -0.50 6.93 10.42
C ALA A 126 -0.24 6.77 11.92
N MET A 127 -1.23 7.03 12.79
CA MET A 127 -1.11 6.82 14.24
C MET A 127 -0.77 5.38 14.59
N LEU A 128 -1.47 4.42 13.97
CA LEU A 128 -1.22 2.98 14.22
C LEU A 128 0.16 2.55 13.73
N LEU A 129 0.60 3.03 12.56
CA LEU A 129 1.92 2.75 12.02
C LEU A 129 3.04 3.31 12.91
N ILE A 130 2.88 4.56 13.40
CA ILE A 130 3.81 5.19 14.34
C ILE A 130 3.93 4.34 15.62
N ASN A 131 2.79 3.98 16.21
CA ASN A 131 2.77 3.18 17.45
C ASN A 131 3.25 1.73 17.24
N SER A 132 3.22 1.23 16.01
CA SER A 132 3.82 -0.09 15.66
C SER A 132 5.33 -0.03 15.52
N GLY A 133 5.97 1.14 15.68
CA GLY A 133 7.42 1.31 15.65
C GLY A 133 8.04 1.20 14.26
N ILE A 134 7.27 1.42 13.18
CA ILE A 134 7.86 1.43 11.82
C ILE A 134 8.87 2.57 11.66
N LYS A 135 9.82 2.42 10.75
CA LYS A 135 10.84 3.46 10.48
C LYS A 135 10.67 4.16 9.14
N ARG A 136 9.97 3.52 8.20
CA ARG A 136 9.87 4.02 6.82
C ARG A 136 8.52 3.66 6.21
N VAL A 137 7.93 4.61 5.49
CA VAL A 137 6.77 4.42 4.63
C VAL A 137 7.18 4.71 3.19
N VAL A 138 6.88 3.79 2.28
CA VAL A 138 7.03 3.99 0.84
C VAL A 138 5.64 3.92 0.21
N ALA A 139 5.14 5.05 -0.25
CA ALA A 139 3.85 5.15 -0.90
C ALA A 139 4.00 5.23 -2.43
N ALA A 140 3.15 4.54 -3.18
CA ALA A 140 3.17 4.64 -4.63
C ALA A 140 2.81 6.06 -5.09
N ASN A 141 1.82 6.69 -4.42
CA ASN A 141 1.28 7.99 -4.78
C ASN A 141 0.97 8.83 -3.55
N LYS A 142 0.77 10.13 -3.75
CA LYS A 142 0.19 11.00 -2.71
C LYS A 142 -1.31 10.80 -2.60
N TYR A 143 -1.85 10.99 -1.40
CA TYR A 143 -3.28 11.05 -1.16
C TYR A 143 -3.70 12.52 -0.98
N HIS A 144 -4.83 12.94 -1.57
CA HIS A 144 -5.27 14.34 -1.53
C HIS A 144 -5.50 14.88 -0.11
N ASP A 145 -5.83 14.00 0.84
CA ASP A 145 -6.06 14.32 2.26
C ASP A 145 -4.92 13.73 3.13
N GLY A 146 -3.69 13.80 2.65
CA GLY A 146 -2.52 13.20 3.29
C GLY A 146 -1.69 14.14 4.18
N ALA A 147 -1.93 15.45 4.13
CA ALA A 147 -1.07 16.47 4.73
C ALA A 147 -0.86 16.29 6.26
N GLU A 148 -1.94 15.95 6.98
CA GLU A 148 -1.86 15.68 8.42
C GLU A 148 -0.97 14.47 8.73
N SER A 149 -1.12 13.40 7.99
CA SER A 149 -0.33 12.17 8.12
C SER A 149 1.14 12.41 7.82
N GLU A 150 1.44 13.19 6.77
CA GLU A 150 2.82 13.59 6.42
C GLU A 150 3.48 14.36 7.57
N MET A 151 2.75 15.32 8.18
CA MET A 151 3.22 16.06 9.34
C MET A 151 3.47 15.14 10.54
N MET A 152 2.57 14.17 10.78
CA MET A 152 2.71 13.20 11.88
C MET A 152 3.95 12.33 11.71
N PHE A 153 4.18 11.74 10.51
CA PHE A 153 5.37 10.96 10.20
C PHE A 153 6.64 11.78 10.39
N LYS A 154 6.66 13.03 9.90
CA LYS A 154 7.79 13.94 10.09
C LYS A 154 8.10 14.20 11.57
N LYS A 155 7.08 14.48 12.40
CA LYS A 155 7.23 14.70 13.84
C LYS A 155 7.72 13.44 14.57
N ALA A 156 7.27 12.26 14.13
CA ALA A 156 7.68 10.96 14.69
C ALA A 156 9.05 10.48 14.18
N GLY A 157 9.73 11.22 13.29
CA GLY A 157 11.01 10.81 12.72
C GLY A 157 10.92 9.64 11.73
N ILE A 158 9.73 9.38 11.18
CA ILE A 158 9.50 8.31 10.22
C ILE A 158 9.69 8.86 8.81
N LYS A 159 10.53 8.19 8.00
CA LYS A 159 10.80 8.57 6.62
C LYS A 159 9.60 8.20 5.74
N LEU A 160 8.96 9.19 5.12
CA LEU A 160 7.91 9.00 4.11
C LEU A 160 8.49 9.32 2.72
N GLU A 161 8.38 8.38 1.79
CA GLU A 161 8.88 8.51 0.42
C GLU A 161 7.79 8.13 -0.58
N TYR A 162 7.83 8.76 -1.74
CA TYR A 162 6.89 8.53 -2.83
C TYR A 162 7.62 7.99 -4.07
N LEU A 163 6.99 7.06 -4.79
CA LEU A 163 7.46 6.64 -6.12
C LEU A 163 6.97 7.58 -7.21
N SER A 164 5.80 8.19 -7.03
CA SER A 164 5.24 9.21 -7.89
C SER A 164 4.68 10.36 -7.06
N GLU A 165 4.84 11.58 -7.56
CA GLU A 165 4.24 12.79 -6.99
C GLU A 165 2.75 12.96 -7.35
N ASP A 166 2.17 12.02 -8.13
CA ASP A 166 0.78 12.06 -8.51
C ASP A 166 -0.15 11.97 -7.30
N VAL A 167 -1.16 12.82 -7.28
CA VAL A 167 -2.16 12.85 -6.20
C VAL A 167 -3.36 12.00 -6.60
N VAL A 168 -3.63 10.96 -5.81
CA VAL A 168 -4.77 10.06 -6.03
C VAL A 168 -5.99 10.55 -5.26
N LYS A 169 -7.12 10.62 -5.96
CA LYS A 169 -8.45 10.77 -5.37
C LYS A 169 -9.24 9.48 -5.61
N TYR A 170 -10.01 9.04 -4.63
CA TYR A 170 -10.90 7.90 -4.84
C TYR A 170 -11.96 8.22 -5.90
N LYS A 171 -12.23 7.26 -6.80
CA LYS A 171 -13.34 7.39 -7.75
C LYS A 171 -14.64 7.65 -7.00
N LYS A 172 -15.37 8.73 -7.39
CA LYS A 172 -16.63 9.19 -6.78
C LYS A 172 -16.51 9.92 -5.42
N GLN A 173 -15.34 10.39 -5.02
CA GLN A 173 -15.31 11.49 -4.07
C GLN A 173 -15.69 12.77 -4.80
N LYS A 174 -16.89 13.29 -4.54
CA LYS A 174 -17.26 14.67 -4.87
C LYS A 174 -16.59 15.54 -3.81
N GLY A 175 -15.54 16.25 -4.17
CA GLY A 175 -14.99 17.36 -3.42
C GLY A 175 -15.41 18.61 -4.09
#